data_d51f9b7e685ae24d098806974d72ded9
#
_entry.id   d51f9b7e685ae24d098806974d72ded9
#
_cell.length_a   1.000
_cell.length_b   1.000
_cell.length_c   1.000
_cell.angle_alpha   90.00
_cell.angle_beta   90.00
_cell.angle_gamma   90.00
#
_symmetry.space_group_name_H-M   'P 1'
#
loop_
_entity.id
_entity.type
_entity.pdbx_description
1 polymer ?
#
loop_
_entity_poly.entity_id
_entity_poly.type
_entity_poly.pdbx_seq_one_letter_code
_entity_poly.pdbx_strand_id
1 'polypeptide(L)'
;MAMAFVSLELSPLAFAVEKQSPRISKLQAGPNVQYQLQSKLIDAMPGDVIELAEGRFQFHRQLDITTSHLTIRGAGSNKTVLSFKGQASGGAGLEATGDQLLLEGFAVEDTAGNAIKVLGADGVTFRDVRTEWTGPASSTNGAYGIYPVQCSNVLIESCTAIGASDAGIYVGQSRNVIVRSNRAERNVAGIEIENTIHADVYDNIAIKNTGGILVFDLPGLQIKSGRQVRVRDNEVTDNNHLNFAAKGNVVASVPPGMGIMVMATDEVEVDHNTIKHHQTTGVAVLAYQASSKRLKKRDTTDFDPYPELISIHDNKISDSGYAPAGEMGLLLAPFVGGVFPDIFWDGVGDPARMKNALLTEQQIPAIQNNIAARFTNFDLSHMNPRDLLTGRHSIASELTPHEIKRVQIPKVVLPPPKSPSKNASNAVLVYRTAKQKLSEYGLFKGTIADHLPAEHVYPYELNTPLFSDYASKHRFFKIPEGKQIRYSKEGTIQFPIGTVISKTFAYPIDMTDPSQGERLLETRIEFRRDDGWFGFSYLWNEQQTEATLALGGSEIDVSWIHTDGKQRSNRYQVPNANQCLNCHQQGDQFVPLGPVAANLN
;
A
#
# COMPACT_ATOMS: atom_id res chain seq x y z
N MET A 1 62.87 -34.27 28.55
CA MET A 1 62.45 -32.89 28.69
C MET A 1 61.27 -32.73 27.78
N ALA A 2 60.05 -32.89 28.29
CA ALA A 2 58.83 -32.82 27.50
C ALA A 2 58.19 -31.45 27.74
N MET A 3 58.04 -30.67 26.70
CA MET A 3 57.28 -29.39 26.73
C MET A 3 55.79 -29.69 26.58
N ALA A 4 55.03 -29.32 27.61
CA ALA A 4 53.58 -29.33 27.56
C ALA A 4 53.08 -28.04 26.90
N PHE A 5 52.35 -28.17 25.80
CA PHE A 5 51.59 -27.06 25.20
C PHE A 5 50.26 -26.94 25.94
N VAL A 6 50.04 -25.82 26.63
CA VAL A 6 48.75 -25.44 27.19
C VAL A 6 48.01 -24.69 26.09
N SER A 7 46.97 -25.29 25.53
CA SER A 7 46.03 -24.62 24.64
C SER A 7 45.02 -23.83 25.48
N LEU A 8 45.08 -22.50 25.44
CA LEU A 8 43.99 -21.65 25.92
C LEU A 8 42.83 -21.71 24.94
N GLU A 9 41.77 -22.38 25.33
CA GLU A 9 40.48 -22.25 24.66
C GLU A 9 39.84 -20.89 25.03
N LEU A 10 39.83 -19.99 24.11
CA LEU A 10 39.03 -18.74 24.18
C LEU A 10 37.57 -19.14 23.95
N SER A 11 36.79 -19.25 25.00
CA SER A 11 35.33 -19.36 24.91
C SER A 11 34.77 -18.08 24.27
N PRO A 12 33.91 -18.16 23.25
CA PRO A 12 33.24 -16.98 22.73
C PRO A 12 32.27 -16.45 23.78
N LEU A 13 32.50 -15.22 24.24
CA LEU A 13 31.56 -14.46 25.06
C LEU A 13 30.26 -14.32 24.25
N ALA A 14 29.30 -15.18 24.50
CA ALA A 14 27.93 -14.99 24.06
C ALA A 14 27.37 -13.79 24.84
N PHE A 15 27.33 -12.66 24.20
CA PHE A 15 26.53 -11.53 24.67
C PHE A 15 25.07 -11.99 24.68
N ALA A 16 24.54 -12.29 25.84
CA ALA A 16 23.13 -12.46 26.07
C ALA A 16 22.50 -11.09 25.77
N VAL A 17 21.82 -10.96 24.64
CA VAL A 17 20.97 -9.81 24.38
C VAL A 17 19.81 -9.93 25.37
N GLU A 18 19.88 -9.14 26.44
CA GLU A 18 18.78 -8.95 27.36
C GLU A 18 17.53 -8.62 26.56
N LYS A 19 16.42 -9.29 26.86
CA LYS A 19 15.11 -9.05 26.27
C LYS A 19 14.71 -7.63 26.69
N GLN A 20 15.07 -6.61 25.92
CA GLN A 20 14.65 -5.24 26.20
C GLN A 20 13.13 -5.19 26.18
N SER A 21 12.53 -4.65 27.23
CA SER A 21 11.11 -4.37 27.29
C SER A 21 10.71 -3.46 26.14
N PRO A 22 9.52 -3.65 25.51
CA PRO A 22 9.05 -2.79 24.44
C PRO A 22 9.13 -1.32 24.84
N ARG A 23 9.75 -0.50 24.02
CA ARG A 23 9.83 0.92 24.25
C ARG A 23 8.52 1.58 23.81
N ILE A 24 7.91 2.34 24.71
CA ILE A 24 6.70 3.13 24.42
C ILE A 24 7.10 4.57 24.16
N SER A 25 6.87 5.02 22.92
CA SER A 25 7.13 6.40 22.49
C SER A 25 5.81 7.15 22.35
N LYS A 26 5.58 8.17 23.16
CA LYS A 26 4.37 9.01 23.09
C LYS A 26 4.57 10.20 22.17
N LEU A 27 3.51 10.57 21.44
CA LEU A 27 3.48 11.75 20.57
C LEU A 27 2.14 12.49 20.74
N GLN A 28 2.22 13.81 20.82
CA GLN A 28 1.06 14.71 20.85
C GLN A 28 0.97 15.48 19.53
N ALA A 29 -0.23 15.90 19.16
CA ALA A 29 -0.43 16.78 18.03
C ALA A 29 0.26 18.15 18.28
N GLY A 30 0.87 18.70 17.27
CA GLY A 30 1.58 19.98 17.37
C GLY A 30 2.39 20.32 16.14
N PRO A 31 3.11 21.44 16.16
CA PRO A 31 4.02 21.81 15.09
C PRO A 31 5.11 20.75 14.90
N ASN A 32 5.56 20.57 13.67
CA ASN A 32 6.60 19.60 13.28
C ASN A 32 6.25 18.11 13.53
N VAL A 33 4.97 17.80 13.81
CA VAL A 33 4.52 16.42 14.08
C VAL A 33 4.84 15.47 12.92
N GLN A 34 4.82 15.95 11.69
CA GLN A 34 5.23 15.22 10.48
C GLN A 34 6.64 14.59 10.68
N TYR A 35 7.62 15.41 11.04
CA TYR A 35 9.01 14.96 11.18
C TYR A 35 9.25 14.19 12.46
N GLN A 36 8.57 14.57 13.54
CA GLN A 36 8.64 13.88 14.83
C GLN A 36 8.12 12.44 14.72
N LEU A 37 6.96 12.24 14.05
CA LEU A 37 6.41 10.90 13.87
C LEU A 37 7.29 10.09 12.91
N GLN A 38 7.70 10.66 11.77
CA GLN A 38 8.56 9.96 10.82
C GLN A 38 9.91 9.57 11.45
N SER A 39 10.52 10.44 12.27
CA SER A 39 11.74 10.09 12.99
C SER A 39 11.54 8.94 13.97
N LYS A 40 10.39 8.92 14.70
CA LYS A 40 10.06 7.81 15.60
C LYS A 40 9.82 6.49 14.84
N LEU A 41 9.16 6.55 13.67
CA LEU A 41 8.94 5.37 12.82
C LEU A 41 10.27 4.79 12.31
N ILE A 42 11.24 5.64 11.96
CA ILE A 42 12.56 5.22 11.50
C ILE A 42 13.42 4.69 12.66
N ASP A 43 13.37 5.33 13.85
CA ASP A 43 14.13 4.91 15.04
C ASP A 43 13.46 3.74 15.80
N ALA A 44 12.29 3.31 15.39
CA ALA A 44 11.57 2.23 16.06
C ALA A 44 12.31 0.89 15.96
N MET A 45 12.28 0.12 17.03
CA MET A 45 12.78 -1.26 17.08
C MET A 45 11.63 -2.26 17.00
N PRO A 46 11.88 -3.49 16.52
CA PRO A 46 10.89 -4.56 16.59
C PRO A 46 10.37 -4.75 18.03
N GLY A 47 9.05 -4.63 18.19
CA GLY A 47 8.36 -4.70 19.48
C GLY A 47 8.03 -3.32 20.09
N ASP A 48 8.54 -2.22 19.54
CA ASP A 48 8.23 -0.88 20.03
C ASP A 48 6.76 -0.51 19.80
N VAL A 49 6.25 0.41 20.62
CA VAL A 49 4.91 0.97 20.53
C VAL A 49 5.01 2.50 20.37
N ILE A 50 4.38 3.03 19.32
CA ILE A 50 4.19 4.47 19.15
C ILE A 50 2.77 4.81 19.55
N GLU A 51 2.61 5.50 20.68
CA GLU A 51 1.31 5.97 21.17
C GLU A 51 1.05 7.40 20.71
N LEU A 52 -0.04 7.58 19.97
CA LEU A 52 -0.55 8.87 19.54
C LEU A 52 -1.64 9.33 20.50
N ALA A 53 -1.46 10.50 21.09
CA ALA A 53 -2.43 11.06 22.00
C ALA A 53 -3.76 11.40 21.28
N GLU A 54 -4.81 11.69 22.04
CA GLU A 54 -6.01 12.30 21.52
C GLU A 54 -5.67 13.65 20.86
N GLY A 55 -6.25 13.92 19.69
CA GLY A 55 -6.05 15.17 18.95
C GLY A 55 -6.00 14.99 17.44
N ARG A 56 -5.86 16.12 16.73
CA ARG A 56 -5.74 16.16 15.27
C ARG A 56 -4.30 16.47 14.88
N PHE A 57 -3.66 15.49 14.26
CA PHE A 57 -2.29 15.54 13.77
C PHE A 57 -2.32 15.96 12.30
N GLN A 58 -1.65 17.05 11.94
CA GLN A 58 -1.63 17.54 10.56
C GLN A 58 -0.38 17.06 9.83
N PHE A 59 -0.60 16.40 8.68
CA PHE A 59 0.44 15.89 7.82
C PHE A 59 0.32 16.47 6.41
N HIS A 60 1.44 16.71 5.77
CA HIS A 60 1.54 17.24 4.41
C HIS A 60 2.21 16.25 3.44
N ARG A 61 2.72 15.15 3.95
CA ARG A 61 3.41 14.09 3.22
C ARG A 61 3.08 12.72 3.77
N GLN A 62 3.32 11.72 2.95
CA GLN A 62 3.28 10.32 3.32
C GLN A 62 4.19 10.03 4.53
N LEU A 63 3.75 9.12 5.37
CA LEU A 63 4.52 8.52 6.46
C LEU A 63 4.89 7.09 6.09
N ASP A 64 6.17 6.75 6.23
CA ASP A 64 6.72 5.45 5.83
C ASP A 64 7.02 4.58 7.05
N ILE A 65 6.50 3.34 7.06
CA ILE A 65 6.64 2.37 8.15
C ILE A 65 7.37 1.14 7.61
N THR A 66 8.65 1.01 7.91
CA THR A 66 9.49 -0.10 7.42
C THR A 66 9.87 -1.10 8.51
N THR A 67 9.68 -0.71 9.78
CA THR A 67 10.03 -1.55 10.94
C THR A 67 8.98 -2.62 11.16
N SER A 68 9.42 -3.88 11.20
CA SER A 68 8.58 -5.02 11.56
C SER A 68 8.28 -5.07 13.06
N HIS A 69 7.19 -5.75 13.44
CA HIS A 69 6.73 -5.90 14.83
C HIS A 69 6.43 -4.56 15.53
N LEU A 70 6.02 -3.55 14.77
CA LEU A 70 5.69 -2.23 15.30
C LEU A 70 4.20 -2.11 15.60
N THR A 71 3.88 -1.51 16.73
CA THR A 71 2.53 -1.10 17.08
C THR A 71 2.39 0.41 16.96
N ILE A 72 1.40 0.88 16.21
CA ILE A 72 0.97 2.28 16.22
C ILE A 72 -0.42 2.31 16.83
N ARG A 73 -0.56 3.01 17.95
CA ARG A 73 -1.79 3.05 18.73
C ARG A 73 -2.24 4.47 18.98
N GLY A 74 -3.48 4.79 18.58
CA GLY A 74 -4.18 6.02 18.97
C GLY A 74 -5.03 5.84 20.23
N ALA A 75 -5.71 6.88 20.63
CA ALA A 75 -6.65 6.89 21.75
C ALA A 75 -8.07 6.43 21.37
N GLY A 76 -8.26 6.00 20.11
CA GLY A 76 -9.53 5.59 19.50
C GLY A 76 -9.72 6.30 18.15
N SER A 77 -10.36 5.63 17.19
CA SER A 77 -10.52 6.12 15.80
C SER A 77 -11.34 7.43 15.68
N ASN A 78 -12.09 7.79 16.71
CA ASN A 78 -12.82 9.07 16.81
C ASN A 78 -12.07 10.14 17.62
N LYS A 79 -10.94 9.81 18.23
CA LYS A 79 -10.20 10.70 19.12
C LYS A 79 -8.83 11.10 18.56
N THR A 80 -8.12 10.16 17.93
CA THR A 80 -6.82 10.41 17.31
C THR A 80 -7.00 10.46 15.80
N VAL A 81 -6.78 11.62 15.21
CA VAL A 81 -6.99 11.85 13.76
C VAL A 81 -5.70 12.27 13.10
N LEU A 82 -5.24 11.50 12.14
CA LEU A 82 -4.12 11.82 11.25
C LEU A 82 -4.72 12.47 9.99
N SER A 83 -4.68 13.79 9.92
CA SER A 83 -5.23 14.56 8.82
C SER A 83 -4.16 14.84 7.77
N PHE A 84 -4.43 14.43 6.55
CA PHE A 84 -3.60 14.69 5.37
C PHE A 84 -4.21 15.76 4.45
N LYS A 85 -5.13 16.56 4.99
CA LYS A 85 -5.76 17.63 4.23
C LYS A 85 -4.72 18.61 3.72
N GLY A 86 -4.63 18.73 2.38
CA GLY A 86 -3.60 19.53 1.73
C GLY A 86 -2.26 18.80 1.54
N GLN A 87 -2.27 17.47 1.58
CA GLN A 87 -1.09 16.66 1.27
C GLN A 87 -0.52 17.03 -0.10
N ALA A 88 0.76 17.40 -0.13
CA ALA A 88 1.44 17.90 -1.33
C ALA A 88 2.06 16.78 -2.17
N SER A 89 2.39 15.64 -1.55
CA SER A 89 3.08 14.53 -2.23
C SER A 89 2.88 13.21 -1.50
N GLY A 90 3.09 12.12 -2.23
CA GLY A 90 2.98 10.74 -1.74
C GLY A 90 1.79 9.99 -2.33
N GLY A 91 1.94 8.68 -2.49
CA GLY A 91 0.90 7.77 -2.99
C GLY A 91 -0.08 7.33 -1.92
N ALA A 92 0.23 7.58 -0.64
CA ALA A 92 -0.59 7.23 0.50
C ALA A 92 -0.44 8.25 1.65
N GLY A 93 -1.32 8.18 2.64
CA GLY A 93 -1.11 8.81 3.95
C GLY A 93 -0.07 8.03 4.75
N LEU A 94 -0.33 6.75 4.99
CA LEU A 94 0.61 5.80 5.58
C LEU A 94 0.96 4.73 4.54
N GLU A 95 2.25 4.45 4.36
CA GLU A 95 2.72 3.30 3.58
C GLU A 95 3.60 2.41 4.45
N ALA A 96 3.31 1.11 4.50
CA ALA A 96 4.00 0.16 5.35
C ALA A 96 4.49 -1.06 4.55
N THR A 97 5.69 -1.53 4.92
CA THR A 97 6.29 -2.77 4.37
C THR A 97 6.79 -3.72 5.47
N GLY A 98 6.72 -3.30 6.73
CA GLY A 98 7.14 -4.12 7.88
C GLY A 98 6.17 -5.28 8.15
N ASP A 99 6.70 -6.42 8.60
CA ASP A 99 5.91 -7.56 9.04
C ASP A 99 5.36 -7.38 10.46
N GLN A 100 4.32 -8.15 10.81
CA GLN A 100 3.77 -8.23 12.18
C GLN A 100 3.38 -6.84 12.72
N LEU A 101 2.67 -6.07 11.90
CA LEU A 101 2.21 -4.72 12.26
C LEU A 101 0.87 -4.75 12.99
N LEU A 102 0.73 -3.90 14.01
CA LEU A 102 -0.54 -3.58 14.64
C LEU A 102 -0.82 -2.08 14.50
N LEU A 103 -1.86 -1.75 13.74
CA LEU A 103 -2.37 -0.40 13.52
C LEU A 103 -3.73 -0.30 14.20
N GLU A 104 -3.85 0.47 15.29
CA GLU A 104 -5.08 0.47 16.08
C GLU A 104 -5.47 1.82 16.67
N GLY A 105 -6.77 2.09 16.75
CA GLY A 105 -7.34 3.18 17.52
C GLY A 105 -7.09 4.57 16.97
N PHE A 106 -7.02 4.77 15.63
CA PHE A 106 -6.85 6.10 15.04
C PHE A 106 -7.56 6.23 13.69
N ALA A 107 -7.75 7.47 13.26
CA ALA A 107 -8.27 7.79 11.93
C ALA A 107 -7.17 8.34 11.00
N VAL A 108 -7.34 8.09 9.69
CA VAL A 108 -6.58 8.72 8.60
C VAL A 108 -7.59 9.43 7.69
N GLU A 109 -7.44 10.74 7.55
CA GLU A 109 -8.40 11.56 6.82
C GLU A 109 -7.77 12.35 5.68
N ASP A 110 -8.54 12.53 4.60
CA ASP A 110 -8.28 13.47 3.49
C ASP A 110 -6.92 13.30 2.81
N THR A 111 -6.49 12.07 2.60
CA THR A 111 -5.25 11.79 1.84
C THR A 111 -5.41 12.09 0.37
N ALA A 112 -4.33 12.53 -0.29
CA ALA A 112 -4.32 12.75 -1.74
C ALA A 112 -4.35 11.45 -2.55
N GLY A 113 -3.78 10.38 -2.00
CA GLY A 113 -3.79 9.03 -2.55
C GLY A 113 -4.48 8.06 -1.58
N ASN A 114 -4.00 6.83 -1.48
CA ASN A 114 -4.54 5.82 -0.56
C ASN A 114 -4.44 6.28 0.90
N ALA A 115 -5.38 5.89 1.76
CA ALA A 115 -5.26 6.28 3.16
C ALA A 115 -4.15 5.48 3.87
N ILE A 116 -4.27 4.15 3.92
CA ILE A 116 -3.27 3.27 4.53
C ILE A 116 -2.96 2.11 3.59
N LYS A 117 -1.76 2.07 3.03
CA LYS A 117 -1.26 0.99 2.18
C LYS A 117 -0.28 0.13 2.94
N VAL A 118 -0.46 -1.19 2.91
CA VAL A 118 0.53 -2.15 3.41
C VAL A 118 0.91 -3.09 2.28
N LEU A 119 2.20 -3.15 1.95
CA LEU A 119 2.72 -3.92 0.83
C LEU A 119 3.61 -5.06 1.30
N GLY A 120 3.26 -6.29 0.92
CA GLY A 120 4.10 -7.47 1.05
C GLY A 120 4.30 -8.00 2.47
N ALA A 121 3.58 -7.46 3.47
CA ALA A 121 3.76 -7.81 4.88
C ALA A 121 3.20 -9.20 5.23
N ASP A 122 3.90 -9.92 6.08
CA ASP A 122 3.41 -11.12 6.75
C ASP A 122 2.94 -10.80 8.18
N GLY A 123 1.64 -10.87 8.40
CA GLY A 123 1.01 -10.50 9.67
C GLY A 123 0.76 -9.00 9.79
N VAL A 124 -0.43 -8.56 9.43
CA VAL A 124 -0.88 -7.18 9.69
C VAL A 124 -2.27 -7.17 10.29
N THR A 125 -2.43 -6.39 11.34
CA THR A 125 -3.71 -6.19 12.01
C THR A 125 -4.09 -4.72 11.97
N PHE A 126 -5.29 -4.45 11.42
CA PHE A 126 -6.00 -3.18 11.55
C PHE A 126 -7.14 -3.38 12.55
N ARG A 127 -7.18 -2.58 13.60
CA ARG A 127 -8.22 -2.66 14.64
C ARG A 127 -8.68 -1.26 15.04
N ASP A 128 -9.99 -1.00 15.02
CA ASP A 128 -10.54 0.33 15.32
C ASP A 128 -9.83 1.44 14.54
N VAL A 129 -9.61 1.21 13.23
CA VAL A 129 -9.03 2.19 12.32
C VAL A 129 -10.13 2.79 11.45
N ARG A 130 -10.17 4.12 11.35
CA ARG A 130 -11.07 4.81 10.43
C ARG A 130 -10.29 5.47 9.30
N THR A 131 -10.72 5.25 8.07
CA THR A 131 -10.24 5.98 6.89
C THR A 131 -11.39 6.78 6.30
N GLU A 132 -11.19 8.07 6.03
CA GLU A 132 -12.29 8.93 5.57
C GLU A 132 -11.80 10.07 4.68
N TRP A 133 -12.50 10.30 3.59
CA TRP A 133 -12.47 11.56 2.86
C TRP A 133 -13.69 12.37 3.30
N THR A 134 -13.42 13.46 4.05
CA THR A 134 -14.45 14.24 4.75
C THR A 134 -15.31 15.11 3.83
N GLY A 135 -14.88 15.29 2.59
CA GLY A 135 -15.61 15.98 1.55
C GLY A 135 -16.71 15.13 0.91
N PRO A 136 -17.39 15.65 -0.12
CA PRO A 136 -18.36 14.88 -0.91
C PRO A 136 -17.64 13.77 -1.69
N ALA A 137 -18.40 12.74 -2.09
CA ALA A 137 -17.92 11.69 -2.99
C ALA A 137 -17.36 12.29 -4.28
N SER A 138 -16.12 11.96 -4.61
CA SER A 138 -15.40 12.55 -5.75
C SER A 138 -14.36 11.57 -6.28
N SER A 139 -14.19 11.57 -7.62
CA SER A 139 -13.10 10.82 -8.28
C SER A 139 -11.70 11.33 -7.92
N THR A 140 -11.60 12.47 -7.24
CA THR A 140 -10.35 13.03 -6.73
C THR A 140 -10.01 12.57 -5.31
N ASN A 141 -10.92 11.87 -4.63
CA ASN A 141 -10.60 11.19 -3.40
C ASN A 141 -9.56 10.09 -3.67
N GLY A 142 -8.78 9.72 -2.68
CA GLY A 142 -7.86 8.60 -2.83
C GLY A 142 -8.60 7.29 -3.14
N ALA A 143 -7.90 6.38 -3.82
CA ALA A 143 -8.52 5.16 -4.32
C ALA A 143 -8.95 4.22 -3.18
N TYR A 144 -8.04 3.91 -2.26
CA TYR A 144 -8.25 2.87 -1.25
C TYR A 144 -8.14 3.42 0.17
N GLY A 145 -9.08 3.04 1.02
CA GLY A 145 -9.04 3.33 2.44
C GLY A 145 -8.03 2.43 3.18
N ILE A 146 -8.42 1.23 3.57
CA ILE A 146 -7.54 0.22 4.16
C ILE A 146 -7.07 -0.71 3.02
N TYR A 147 -5.76 -0.72 2.74
CA TYR A 147 -5.21 -1.30 1.53
C TYR A 147 -4.01 -2.23 1.79
N PRO A 148 -4.21 -3.45 2.34
CA PRO A 148 -3.20 -4.49 2.30
C PRO A 148 -3.16 -5.14 0.90
N VAL A 149 -1.96 -5.22 0.32
CA VAL A 149 -1.70 -5.84 -0.99
C VAL A 149 -0.46 -6.72 -0.92
N GLN A 150 -0.53 -7.92 -1.53
CA GLN A 150 0.53 -8.94 -1.50
C GLN A 150 0.92 -9.34 -0.07
N CYS A 151 -0.02 -9.25 0.86
CA CYS A 151 0.17 -9.57 2.26
C CYS A 151 -0.27 -11.00 2.58
N SER A 152 0.20 -11.52 3.71
CA SER A 152 -0.28 -12.77 4.29
C SER A 152 -0.65 -12.58 5.75
N ASN A 153 -1.61 -13.40 6.24
CA ASN A 153 -2.06 -13.36 7.64
C ASN A 153 -2.60 -11.99 8.04
N VAL A 154 -3.62 -11.51 7.31
CA VAL A 154 -4.21 -10.18 7.46
C VAL A 154 -5.47 -10.25 8.33
N LEU A 155 -5.56 -9.36 9.32
CA LEU A 155 -6.78 -9.13 10.11
C LEU A 155 -7.23 -7.68 9.98
N ILE A 156 -8.46 -7.46 9.52
CA ILE A 156 -9.12 -6.15 9.50
C ILE A 156 -10.39 -6.27 10.33
N GLU A 157 -10.41 -5.65 11.50
CA GLU A 157 -11.55 -5.78 12.41
C GLU A 157 -11.95 -4.45 13.06
N SER A 158 -13.25 -4.26 13.22
CA SER A 158 -13.84 -3.08 13.87
C SER A 158 -13.41 -1.75 13.23
N CYS A 159 -13.11 -1.77 11.94
CA CYS A 159 -12.66 -0.61 11.17
C CYS A 159 -13.82 0.08 10.45
N THR A 160 -13.61 1.34 10.06
CA THR A 160 -14.57 2.12 9.28
C THR A 160 -13.87 2.74 8.07
N ALA A 161 -14.46 2.59 6.88
CA ALA A 161 -13.90 3.15 5.65
C ALA A 161 -14.97 3.95 4.88
N ILE A 162 -14.68 5.24 4.59
CA ILE A 162 -15.67 6.18 4.08
C ILE A 162 -15.10 7.02 2.94
N GLY A 163 -15.80 7.05 1.80
CA GLY A 163 -15.58 8.03 0.74
C GLY A 163 -14.44 7.72 -0.23
N ALA A 164 -13.91 6.49 -0.25
CA ALA A 164 -12.90 6.05 -1.21
C ALA A 164 -13.42 6.05 -2.65
N SER A 165 -12.62 6.54 -3.60
CA SER A 165 -12.99 6.60 -5.01
C SER A 165 -12.84 5.27 -5.76
N ASP A 166 -12.39 4.23 -5.06
CA ASP A 166 -12.31 2.85 -5.54
C ASP A 166 -12.86 1.94 -4.45
N ALA A 167 -12.10 1.48 -3.45
CA ALA A 167 -12.63 0.65 -2.38
C ALA A 167 -12.35 1.19 -0.98
N GLY A 168 -13.37 1.12 -0.10
CA GLY A 168 -13.20 1.45 1.31
C GLY A 168 -12.21 0.52 2.01
N ILE A 169 -12.43 -0.78 1.90
CA ILE A 169 -11.53 -1.83 2.34
C ILE A 169 -11.17 -2.67 1.11
N TYR A 170 -9.90 -2.65 0.74
CA TYR A 170 -9.37 -3.46 -0.34
C TYR A 170 -8.34 -4.46 0.18
N VAL A 171 -8.49 -5.71 -0.20
CA VAL A 171 -7.49 -6.75 0.04
C VAL A 171 -7.14 -7.38 -1.30
N GLY A 172 -5.92 -7.15 -1.77
CA GLY A 172 -5.48 -7.66 -3.08
C GLY A 172 -4.29 -8.58 -3.00
N GLN A 173 -4.30 -9.63 -3.84
CA GLN A 173 -3.17 -10.53 -4.03
C GLN A 173 -2.59 -11.07 -2.70
N SER A 174 -3.48 -11.33 -1.73
CA SER A 174 -3.13 -11.67 -0.35
C SER A 174 -3.53 -13.10 0.01
N ARG A 175 -3.11 -13.58 1.17
CA ARG A 175 -3.39 -14.95 1.65
C ARG A 175 -3.76 -14.96 3.13
N ASN A 176 -4.65 -15.88 3.53
CA ASN A 176 -5.11 -16.05 4.91
C ASN A 176 -5.62 -14.72 5.49
N VAL A 177 -6.80 -14.31 5.08
CA VAL A 177 -7.36 -12.99 5.35
C VAL A 177 -8.63 -13.09 6.16
N ILE A 178 -8.77 -12.26 7.17
CA ILE A 178 -10.03 -12.06 7.91
C ILE A 178 -10.42 -10.59 7.84
N VAL A 179 -11.62 -10.31 7.31
CA VAL A 179 -12.25 -8.98 7.29
C VAL A 179 -13.56 -9.08 8.05
N ARG A 180 -13.61 -8.56 9.28
CA ARG A 180 -14.79 -8.75 10.14
C ARG A 180 -15.18 -7.53 10.95
N SER A 181 -16.48 -7.41 11.22
CA SER A 181 -17.05 -6.38 12.11
C SER A 181 -16.68 -4.95 11.66
N ASN A 182 -16.52 -4.74 10.35
CA ASN A 182 -16.16 -3.45 9.78
C ASN A 182 -17.40 -2.75 9.21
N ARG A 183 -17.27 -1.43 9.01
CA ARG A 183 -18.24 -0.61 8.31
C ARG A 183 -17.61 0.05 7.09
N ALA A 184 -18.16 -0.20 5.91
CA ALA A 184 -17.77 0.45 4.66
C ALA A 184 -18.95 1.25 4.11
N GLU A 185 -18.79 2.58 3.99
CA GLU A 185 -19.91 3.48 3.66
C GLU A 185 -19.48 4.56 2.66
N ARG A 186 -20.33 4.83 1.67
CA ARG A 186 -20.14 5.90 0.67
C ARG A 186 -18.85 5.79 -0.15
N ASN A 187 -18.37 4.58 -0.39
CA ASN A 187 -17.27 4.28 -1.30
C ASN A 187 -17.81 3.88 -2.69
N VAL A 188 -16.96 3.70 -3.67
CA VAL A 188 -17.38 3.01 -4.90
C VAL A 188 -17.59 1.53 -4.57
N ALA A 189 -16.59 0.78 -4.20
CA ALA A 189 -16.78 -0.53 -3.59
C ALA A 189 -16.68 -0.43 -2.07
N GLY A 190 -17.58 -1.07 -1.34
CA GLY A 190 -17.48 -1.12 0.12
C GLY A 190 -16.27 -1.94 0.55
N ILE A 191 -16.26 -3.21 0.17
CA ILE A 191 -15.19 -4.18 0.46
C ILE A 191 -14.82 -4.89 -0.84
N GLU A 192 -13.54 -4.96 -1.15
CA GLU A 192 -12.98 -5.69 -2.29
C GLU A 192 -12.01 -6.78 -1.83
N ILE A 193 -12.18 -7.95 -2.43
CA ILE A 193 -11.28 -9.09 -2.28
C ILE A 193 -10.82 -9.47 -3.69
N GLU A 194 -9.61 -9.05 -4.06
CA GLU A 194 -9.07 -9.20 -5.42
C GLU A 194 -7.92 -10.20 -5.45
N ASN A 195 -7.97 -11.19 -6.36
CA ASN A 195 -6.92 -12.20 -6.54
C ASN A 195 -6.38 -12.76 -5.21
N THR A 196 -7.25 -12.96 -4.22
CA THR A 196 -6.87 -13.33 -2.86
C THR A 196 -7.21 -14.80 -2.58
N ILE A 197 -6.37 -15.47 -1.83
CA ILE A 197 -6.51 -16.89 -1.51
C ILE A 197 -6.79 -17.07 -0.03
N HIS A 198 -7.90 -17.77 0.28
CA HIS A 198 -8.33 -18.12 1.62
C HIS A 198 -8.67 -16.87 2.45
N ALA A 199 -9.88 -16.37 2.25
CA ALA A 199 -10.41 -15.16 2.92
C ALA A 199 -11.77 -15.41 3.57
N ASP A 200 -11.95 -14.91 4.79
CA ASP A 200 -13.24 -14.85 5.51
C ASP A 200 -13.67 -13.38 5.64
N VAL A 201 -14.83 -13.04 5.07
CA VAL A 201 -15.44 -11.70 5.10
C VAL A 201 -16.78 -11.82 5.81
N TYR A 202 -16.85 -11.40 7.08
CA TYR A 202 -18.06 -11.67 7.88
C TYR A 202 -18.35 -10.59 8.94
N ASP A 203 -19.62 -10.53 9.37
CA ASP A 203 -20.12 -9.56 10.35
C ASP A 203 -19.84 -8.09 9.94
N ASN A 204 -19.71 -7.80 8.63
CA ASN A 204 -19.46 -6.45 8.14
C ASN A 204 -20.77 -5.76 7.75
N ILE A 205 -20.75 -4.42 7.76
CA ILE A 205 -21.79 -3.55 7.24
C ILE A 205 -21.25 -2.84 6.00
N ALA A 206 -21.78 -3.19 4.81
CA ALA A 206 -21.49 -2.49 3.56
C ALA A 206 -22.76 -1.74 3.11
N ILE A 207 -22.74 -0.41 3.27
CA ILE A 207 -23.95 0.40 3.10
C ILE A 207 -23.68 1.69 2.31
N LYS A 208 -24.62 2.07 1.44
CA LYS A 208 -24.56 3.32 0.66
C LYS A 208 -23.31 3.47 -0.22
N ASN A 209 -22.68 2.37 -0.61
CA ASN A 209 -21.64 2.34 -1.63
C ASN A 209 -22.27 2.23 -3.03
N THR A 210 -21.48 2.25 -4.10
CA THR A 210 -21.96 1.89 -5.44
C THR A 210 -22.15 0.38 -5.54
N GLY A 211 -21.16 -0.40 -5.09
CA GLY A 211 -21.19 -1.84 -4.87
C GLY A 211 -20.85 -2.19 -3.42
N GLY A 212 -21.51 -3.21 -2.85
CA GLY A 212 -21.33 -3.59 -1.45
C GLY A 212 -20.05 -4.38 -1.19
N ILE A 213 -20.03 -5.66 -1.55
CA ILE A 213 -18.87 -6.56 -1.41
C ILE A 213 -18.54 -7.15 -2.79
N LEU A 214 -17.32 -6.95 -3.25
CA LEU A 214 -16.86 -7.40 -4.56
C LEU A 214 -15.72 -8.41 -4.39
N VAL A 215 -15.92 -9.62 -4.91
CA VAL A 215 -14.91 -10.70 -4.93
C VAL A 215 -14.58 -10.97 -6.38
N PHE A 216 -13.35 -10.65 -6.80
CA PHE A 216 -13.03 -10.79 -8.21
C PHE A 216 -11.55 -11.00 -8.49
N ASP A 217 -11.27 -11.58 -9.65
CA ASP A 217 -9.93 -11.77 -10.17
C ASP A 217 -9.68 -10.91 -11.41
N LEU A 218 -8.49 -10.36 -11.49
CA LEU A 218 -7.99 -9.59 -12.62
C LEU A 218 -6.76 -10.24 -13.25
N PRO A 219 -6.57 -10.12 -14.58
CA PRO A 219 -5.38 -10.59 -15.27
C PRO A 219 -4.15 -9.71 -14.98
N GLY A 220 -2.96 -10.28 -15.21
CA GLY A 220 -1.69 -9.53 -15.16
C GLY A 220 -1.14 -9.29 -13.78
N LEU A 221 -1.74 -9.87 -12.73
CA LEU A 221 -1.30 -9.74 -11.34
C LEU A 221 -0.38 -10.90 -10.92
N GLN A 222 0.33 -10.76 -9.79
CA GLN A 222 1.26 -11.80 -9.30
C GLN A 222 0.51 -13.06 -8.82
N ILE A 223 -0.56 -12.89 -8.05
CA ILE A 223 -1.50 -13.98 -7.75
C ILE A 223 -2.54 -14.00 -8.85
N LYS A 224 -2.58 -15.07 -9.62
CA LYS A 224 -3.36 -15.17 -10.85
C LYS A 224 -4.74 -15.78 -10.67
N SER A 225 -4.98 -16.46 -9.53
CA SER A 225 -6.26 -17.14 -9.24
C SER A 225 -6.58 -16.98 -7.76
N GLY A 226 -7.50 -16.09 -7.46
CA GLY A 226 -8.14 -16.00 -6.16
C GLY A 226 -9.06 -17.19 -5.95
N ARG A 227 -9.18 -17.67 -4.71
CA ARG A 227 -10.05 -18.77 -4.37
C ARG A 227 -10.23 -18.92 -2.87
N GLN A 228 -11.22 -19.76 -2.49
CA GLN A 228 -11.54 -20.08 -1.10
C GLN A 228 -11.94 -18.82 -0.31
N VAL A 229 -12.89 -18.07 -0.87
CA VAL A 229 -13.41 -16.85 -0.25
C VAL A 229 -14.80 -17.13 0.32
N ARG A 230 -15.00 -16.79 1.59
CA ARG A 230 -16.29 -16.88 2.27
C ARG A 230 -16.81 -15.49 2.60
N VAL A 231 -18.02 -15.18 2.12
CA VAL A 231 -18.72 -13.92 2.40
C VAL A 231 -20.00 -14.27 3.16
N ARG A 232 -20.00 -14.07 4.48
CA ARG A 232 -21.10 -14.56 5.33
C ARG A 232 -21.45 -13.62 6.48
N ASP A 233 -22.67 -13.74 6.96
CA ASP A 233 -23.17 -12.99 8.11
C ASP A 233 -23.01 -11.45 7.95
N ASN A 234 -22.92 -10.92 6.72
CA ASN A 234 -22.79 -9.49 6.48
C ASN A 234 -24.17 -8.82 6.31
N GLU A 235 -24.24 -7.54 6.66
CA GLU A 235 -25.31 -6.62 6.29
C GLU A 235 -24.88 -5.81 5.06
N VAL A 236 -25.50 -6.11 3.89
CA VAL A 236 -25.20 -5.47 2.61
C VAL A 236 -26.48 -4.79 2.14
N THR A 237 -26.56 -3.47 2.32
CA THR A 237 -27.84 -2.75 2.13
C THR A 237 -27.63 -1.40 1.46
N ASP A 238 -28.63 -0.96 0.66
CA ASP A 238 -28.69 0.38 0.08
C ASP A 238 -27.43 0.81 -0.72
N ASN A 239 -26.73 -0.12 -1.35
CA ASN A 239 -25.51 0.22 -2.12
C ASN A 239 -25.87 0.77 -3.51
N ASN A 240 -26.52 1.94 -3.52
CA ASN A 240 -27.10 2.61 -4.69
C ASN A 240 -26.41 3.95 -5.02
N HIS A 241 -25.25 4.23 -4.42
CA HIS A 241 -24.52 5.47 -4.68
C HIS A 241 -24.07 5.51 -6.14
N LEU A 242 -24.21 6.68 -6.79
CA LEU A 242 -23.68 6.86 -8.13
C LEU A 242 -22.18 6.56 -8.15
N ASN A 243 -21.73 5.87 -9.19
CA ASN A 243 -20.33 5.52 -9.34
C ASN A 243 -19.50 6.79 -9.60
N PHE A 244 -18.54 7.06 -8.74
CA PHE A 244 -17.65 8.22 -8.83
C PHE A 244 -16.18 7.83 -9.01
N ALA A 245 -15.90 6.57 -9.37
CA ALA A 245 -14.53 6.11 -9.65
C ALA A 245 -13.88 6.91 -10.77
N ALA A 246 -12.58 7.05 -10.71
CA ALA A 246 -11.80 7.66 -11.78
C ALA A 246 -11.96 6.85 -13.08
N LYS A 247 -12.09 7.55 -14.21
CA LYS A 247 -12.23 6.90 -15.52
C LYS A 247 -11.00 6.03 -15.81
N GLY A 248 -11.26 4.77 -16.18
CA GLY A 248 -10.21 3.80 -16.51
C GLY A 248 -9.94 2.78 -15.41
N ASN A 249 -10.38 3.02 -14.18
CA ASN A 249 -10.37 2.02 -13.12
C ASN A 249 -11.37 0.90 -13.43
N VAL A 250 -11.08 -0.31 -13.01
CA VAL A 250 -11.97 -1.48 -13.24
C VAL A 250 -13.32 -1.25 -12.57
N VAL A 251 -13.32 -0.77 -11.35
CA VAL A 251 -14.55 -0.50 -10.57
C VAL A 251 -15.42 0.62 -11.17
N ALA A 252 -14.90 1.43 -12.10
CA ALA A 252 -15.72 2.41 -12.81
C ALA A 252 -16.81 1.76 -13.69
N SER A 253 -16.71 0.47 -13.97
CA SER A 253 -17.72 -0.33 -14.68
C SER A 253 -18.80 -0.92 -13.76
N VAL A 254 -18.60 -0.90 -12.44
CA VAL A 254 -19.57 -1.43 -11.48
C VAL A 254 -20.83 -0.56 -11.47
N PRO A 255 -22.00 -1.11 -11.76
CA PRO A 255 -23.24 -0.34 -11.74
C PRO A 255 -23.66 0.00 -10.32
N PRO A 256 -24.28 1.16 -10.09
CA PRO A 256 -24.94 1.45 -8.83
C PRO A 256 -26.00 0.40 -8.50
N GLY A 257 -26.09 0.01 -7.24
CA GLY A 257 -27.05 -1.01 -6.81
C GLY A 257 -26.56 -2.44 -6.98
N MET A 258 -25.26 -2.67 -6.93
CA MET A 258 -24.66 -3.99 -6.83
C MET A 258 -24.51 -4.38 -5.35
N GLY A 259 -25.16 -5.45 -4.90
CA GLY A 259 -25.00 -5.95 -3.54
C GLY A 259 -23.68 -6.69 -3.35
N ILE A 260 -23.64 -7.96 -3.73
CA ILE A 260 -22.43 -8.80 -3.75
C ILE A 260 -22.13 -9.20 -5.19
N MET A 261 -20.87 -9.09 -5.61
CA MET A 261 -20.41 -9.53 -6.93
C MET A 261 -19.31 -10.58 -6.78
N VAL A 262 -19.44 -11.67 -7.51
CA VAL A 262 -18.39 -12.68 -7.70
C VAL A 262 -18.03 -12.70 -9.18
N MET A 263 -16.76 -12.44 -9.51
CA MET A 263 -16.31 -12.41 -10.90
C MET A 263 -14.95 -13.10 -11.06
N ALA A 264 -14.93 -14.15 -11.90
CA ALA A 264 -13.69 -14.87 -12.25
C ALA A 264 -12.93 -15.51 -11.06
N THR A 265 -13.46 -15.48 -9.86
CA THR A 265 -12.85 -16.08 -8.66
C THR A 265 -13.50 -17.43 -8.38
N ASP A 266 -12.70 -18.44 -8.09
CA ASP A 266 -13.15 -19.80 -7.79
C ASP A 266 -13.43 -20.04 -6.32
N GLU A 267 -14.19 -21.11 -6.01
CA GLU A 267 -14.44 -21.56 -4.65
C GLU A 267 -14.93 -20.39 -3.75
N VAL A 268 -16.04 -19.74 -4.15
CA VAL A 268 -16.64 -18.64 -3.36
C VAL A 268 -17.94 -19.13 -2.72
N GLU A 269 -18.07 -18.94 -1.41
CA GLU A 269 -19.26 -19.23 -0.61
C GLU A 269 -19.87 -17.92 -0.12
N VAL A 270 -21.15 -17.68 -0.47
CA VAL A 270 -21.93 -16.51 -0.06
C VAL A 270 -23.12 -17.02 0.75
N ASP A 271 -23.07 -16.88 2.08
CA ASP A 271 -24.04 -17.49 2.97
C ASP A 271 -24.44 -16.61 4.17
N HIS A 272 -25.66 -16.80 4.67
CA HIS A 272 -26.19 -16.13 5.86
C HIS A 272 -26.17 -14.59 5.83
N ASN A 273 -25.97 -13.97 4.66
CA ASN A 273 -25.97 -12.51 4.53
C ASN A 273 -27.41 -11.95 4.51
N THR A 274 -27.54 -10.72 5.00
CA THR A 274 -28.74 -9.89 4.78
C THR A 274 -28.45 -8.91 3.67
N ILE A 275 -29.05 -9.11 2.49
CA ILE A 275 -28.81 -8.36 1.25
C ILE A 275 -30.12 -7.74 0.80
N LYS A 276 -30.22 -6.42 0.76
CA LYS A 276 -31.48 -5.78 0.42
C LYS A 276 -31.33 -4.38 -0.15
N HIS A 277 -32.34 -3.98 -0.91
CA HIS A 277 -32.51 -2.61 -1.38
C HIS A 277 -31.42 -2.19 -2.36
N HIS A 278 -31.10 -3.07 -3.31
CA HIS A 278 -30.14 -2.80 -4.38
C HIS A 278 -30.85 -2.55 -5.71
N GLN A 279 -30.66 -1.37 -6.31
CA GLN A 279 -31.39 -1.03 -7.53
C GLN A 279 -31.09 -1.95 -8.72
N THR A 280 -29.87 -2.56 -8.78
CA THR A 280 -29.48 -3.42 -9.91
C THR A 280 -29.63 -4.91 -9.58
N THR A 281 -28.96 -5.45 -8.56
CA THR A 281 -29.10 -6.86 -8.16
C THR A 281 -28.50 -7.11 -6.76
N GLY A 282 -29.06 -8.09 -6.02
CA GLY A 282 -28.53 -8.48 -4.72
C GLY A 282 -27.20 -9.23 -4.83
N VAL A 283 -27.14 -10.28 -5.67
CA VAL A 283 -25.93 -11.07 -5.91
C VAL A 283 -25.72 -11.26 -7.41
N ALA A 284 -24.51 -11.06 -7.90
CA ALA A 284 -24.13 -11.33 -9.29
C ALA A 284 -22.97 -12.32 -9.36
N VAL A 285 -23.07 -13.31 -10.26
CA VAL A 285 -21.98 -14.21 -10.63
C VAL A 285 -21.66 -14.00 -12.10
N LEU A 286 -20.40 -13.61 -12.39
CA LEU A 286 -19.99 -13.12 -13.69
C LEU A 286 -18.67 -13.75 -14.14
N ALA A 287 -18.57 -14.09 -15.42
CA ALA A 287 -17.27 -14.27 -16.05
C ALA A 287 -16.61 -12.90 -16.32
N TYR A 288 -15.29 -12.85 -16.31
CA TYR A 288 -14.54 -11.58 -16.53
C TYR A 288 -14.91 -10.92 -17.87
N GLN A 289 -15.14 -11.68 -18.93
CA GLN A 289 -15.50 -11.15 -20.25
C GLN A 289 -16.83 -10.38 -20.26
N ALA A 290 -17.74 -10.69 -19.33
CA ALA A 290 -19.00 -9.97 -19.19
C ALA A 290 -18.78 -8.52 -18.71
N SER A 291 -17.68 -8.24 -18.04
CA SER A 291 -17.38 -6.92 -17.46
C SER A 291 -16.51 -6.04 -18.36
N SER A 292 -15.80 -6.57 -19.37
CA SER A 292 -14.86 -5.77 -20.15
C SER A 292 -14.78 -6.17 -21.63
N LYS A 293 -15.00 -5.17 -22.50
CA LYS A 293 -14.81 -5.30 -23.96
C LYS A 293 -13.33 -5.39 -24.39
N ARG A 294 -12.35 -5.48 -23.49
CA ARG A 294 -10.92 -5.24 -23.79
C ARG A 294 -9.96 -6.28 -23.24
N LEU A 295 -10.29 -7.56 -23.25
CA LEU A 295 -9.23 -8.56 -23.08
C LEU A 295 -8.33 -8.54 -24.32
N LYS A 296 -7.17 -7.88 -24.22
CA LYS A 296 -6.10 -8.08 -25.19
C LYS A 296 -5.59 -9.51 -25.03
N LYS A 297 -5.42 -10.23 -26.13
CA LYS A 297 -4.93 -11.62 -26.20
C LYS A 297 -3.62 -11.86 -25.40
N ARG A 298 -2.95 -10.79 -24.98
CA ARG A 298 -1.67 -10.80 -24.24
C ARG A 298 -1.86 -10.94 -22.72
N ASP A 299 -3.05 -10.62 -22.17
CA ASP A 299 -3.29 -10.55 -20.72
C ASP A 299 -3.87 -11.85 -20.15
N THR A 300 -4.17 -12.84 -21.00
CA THR A 300 -4.94 -14.04 -20.62
C THR A 300 -4.14 -15.34 -20.56
N THR A 301 -2.83 -15.33 -20.78
CA THR A 301 -2.03 -16.55 -20.91
C THR A 301 -2.01 -17.44 -19.66
N ASP A 302 -2.32 -16.90 -18.49
CA ASP A 302 -2.35 -17.64 -17.22
C ASP A 302 -3.49 -17.15 -16.31
N PHE A 303 -4.58 -16.63 -16.88
CA PHE A 303 -5.72 -16.10 -16.16
C PHE A 303 -6.98 -16.92 -16.49
N ASP A 304 -7.66 -17.42 -15.47
CA ASP A 304 -8.96 -18.05 -15.62
C ASP A 304 -10.06 -16.99 -15.48
N PRO A 305 -10.80 -16.68 -16.56
CA PRO A 305 -11.85 -15.68 -16.54
C PRO A 305 -13.21 -16.20 -16.04
N TYR A 306 -13.33 -17.47 -15.68
CA TYR A 306 -14.59 -18.12 -15.36
C TYR A 306 -14.68 -18.44 -13.88
N PRO A 307 -15.73 -18.01 -13.16
CA PRO A 307 -15.93 -18.39 -11.77
C PRO A 307 -16.43 -19.84 -11.70
N GLU A 308 -15.81 -20.68 -10.88
CA GLU A 308 -16.17 -22.07 -10.67
C GLU A 308 -16.38 -22.39 -9.19
N LEU A 309 -17.14 -23.45 -8.89
CA LEU A 309 -17.40 -23.92 -7.52
C LEU A 309 -18.05 -22.85 -6.63
N ILE A 310 -18.93 -22.05 -7.19
CA ILE A 310 -19.65 -20.99 -6.46
C ILE A 310 -20.82 -21.60 -5.68
N SER A 311 -21.02 -21.14 -4.45
CA SER A 311 -22.14 -21.53 -3.58
C SER A 311 -22.84 -20.30 -2.99
N ILE A 312 -24.15 -20.19 -3.17
CA ILE A 312 -24.99 -19.10 -2.66
C ILE A 312 -26.14 -19.71 -1.89
N HIS A 313 -26.12 -19.62 -0.56
CA HIS A 313 -27.13 -20.31 0.23
C HIS A 313 -27.46 -19.60 1.55
N ASP A 314 -28.65 -19.89 2.07
CA ASP A 314 -29.13 -19.42 3.37
C ASP A 314 -29.08 -17.89 3.56
N ASN A 315 -29.06 -17.10 2.47
CA ASN A 315 -29.11 -15.65 2.52
C ASN A 315 -30.56 -15.13 2.61
N LYS A 316 -30.72 -13.95 3.18
CA LYS A 316 -31.96 -13.17 3.13
C LYS A 316 -31.79 -12.07 2.09
N ILE A 317 -32.35 -12.27 0.89
CA ILE A 317 -32.24 -11.34 -0.22
C ILE A 317 -33.60 -10.76 -0.56
N SER A 318 -33.75 -9.45 -0.58
CA SER A 318 -35.03 -8.79 -0.88
C SER A 318 -34.87 -7.42 -1.50
N ASP A 319 -35.94 -6.95 -2.13
CA ASP A 319 -36.07 -5.59 -2.64
C ASP A 319 -34.93 -5.15 -3.57
N SER A 320 -34.44 -6.08 -4.40
CA SER A 320 -33.36 -5.81 -5.35
C SER A 320 -33.86 -5.80 -6.79
N GLY A 321 -33.10 -5.20 -7.71
CA GLY A 321 -33.38 -5.22 -9.15
C GLY A 321 -34.45 -4.26 -9.63
N TYR A 322 -34.92 -3.33 -8.81
CA TYR A 322 -36.07 -2.47 -9.13
C TYR A 322 -35.76 -1.34 -10.11
N ALA A 323 -34.49 -0.99 -10.33
CA ALA A 323 -34.04 0.02 -11.27
C ALA A 323 -32.62 -0.28 -11.80
N PRO A 324 -32.47 -1.38 -12.56
CA PRO A 324 -31.16 -1.86 -12.99
C PRO A 324 -30.38 -0.78 -13.76
N ALA A 325 -29.12 -0.57 -13.38
CA ALA A 325 -28.26 0.46 -13.89
C ALA A 325 -27.03 -0.13 -14.60
N GLY A 326 -26.25 0.75 -15.23
CA GLY A 326 -25.08 0.37 -16.01
C GLY A 326 -25.42 -0.25 -17.37
N GLU A 327 -24.40 -0.50 -18.19
CA GLU A 327 -24.57 -0.99 -19.57
C GLU A 327 -25.30 -2.34 -19.60
N MET A 328 -24.86 -3.28 -18.76
CA MET A 328 -25.47 -4.61 -18.68
C MET A 328 -26.89 -4.58 -18.12
N GLY A 329 -27.12 -3.80 -17.06
CA GLY A 329 -28.44 -3.69 -16.46
C GLY A 329 -29.47 -3.15 -17.46
N LEU A 330 -29.14 -2.08 -18.18
CA LEU A 330 -30.01 -1.47 -19.17
C LEU A 330 -30.25 -2.39 -20.39
N LEU A 331 -29.22 -3.14 -20.82
CA LEU A 331 -29.30 -4.04 -21.96
C LEU A 331 -30.18 -5.26 -21.66
N LEU A 332 -30.07 -5.83 -20.47
CA LEU A 332 -30.72 -7.09 -20.10
C LEU A 332 -32.09 -6.92 -19.41
N ALA A 333 -32.38 -5.75 -18.86
CA ALA A 333 -33.64 -5.49 -18.17
C ALA A 333 -34.91 -5.84 -19.00
N PRO A 334 -34.99 -5.55 -20.31
CA PRO A 334 -36.18 -5.93 -21.11
C PRO A 334 -36.49 -7.43 -21.12
N PHE A 335 -35.48 -8.29 -20.99
CA PHE A 335 -35.69 -9.76 -21.00
C PHE A 335 -36.34 -10.28 -19.72
N VAL A 336 -36.25 -9.52 -18.62
CA VAL A 336 -36.81 -9.86 -17.30
C VAL A 336 -37.98 -8.95 -16.92
N GLY A 337 -38.63 -8.33 -17.88
CA GLY A 337 -39.78 -7.45 -17.61
C GLY A 337 -39.41 -6.13 -16.88
N GLY A 338 -38.17 -5.67 -16.99
CA GLY A 338 -37.71 -4.42 -16.42
C GLY A 338 -37.21 -4.49 -14.98
N VAL A 339 -37.44 -5.60 -14.29
CA VAL A 339 -36.99 -5.84 -12.90
C VAL A 339 -35.98 -6.98 -12.89
N PHE A 340 -34.74 -6.66 -12.49
CA PHE A 340 -33.67 -7.65 -12.43
C PHE A 340 -33.89 -8.68 -11.30
N PRO A 341 -33.29 -9.87 -11.41
CA PRO A 341 -33.35 -10.85 -10.33
C PRO A 341 -32.56 -10.42 -9.11
N ASP A 342 -32.90 -11.01 -7.98
CA ASP A 342 -32.14 -10.85 -6.74
C ASP A 342 -30.79 -11.56 -6.80
N ILE A 343 -30.74 -12.71 -7.52
CA ILE A 343 -29.52 -13.45 -7.86
C ILE A 343 -29.40 -13.52 -9.38
N PHE A 344 -28.36 -12.91 -9.90
CA PHE A 344 -28.03 -12.84 -11.32
C PHE A 344 -26.83 -13.74 -11.64
N TRP A 345 -26.96 -14.60 -12.64
CA TRP A 345 -25.84 -15.34 -13.21
C TRP A 345 -25.80 -15.13 -14.72
N ASP A 346 -24.61 -14.81 -15.26
CA ASP A 346 -24.44 -14.58 -16.70
C ASP A 346 -24.51 -15.88 -17.54
N GLY A 347 -24.38 -17.05 -16.91
CA GLY A 347 -24.45 -18.36 -17.60
C GLY A 347 -23.20 -18.67 -18.43
N VAL A 348 -22.09 -17.98 -18.18
CA VAL A 348 -20.84 -18.16 -18.94
C VAL A 348 -19.89 -19.07 -18.18
N GLY A 349 -19.46 -20.16 -18.80
CA GLY A 349 -18.45 -21.06 -18.26
C GLY A 349 -17.33 -21.36 -19.26
N ASP A 350 -16.28 -22.04 -18.79
CA ASP A 350 -15.11 -22.40 -19.60
C ASP A 350 -15.48 -23.41 -20.71
N PRO A 351 -15.42 -23.03 -21.98
CA PRO A 351 -15.72 -23.95 -23.08
C PRO A 351 -14.81 -25.18 -23.12
N ALA A 352 -13.58 -25.08 -22.60
CA ALA A 352 -12.63 -26.18 -22.57
C ALA A 352 -13.00 -27.27 -21.55
N ARG A 353 -13.81 -26.91 -20.53
CA ARG A 353 -14.28 -27.82 -19.48
C ARG A 353 -15.70 -28.32 -19.69
N MET A 354 -16.42 -27.85 -20.72
CA MET A 354 -17.75 -28.32 -21.07
C MET A 354 -17.74 -29.80 -21.52
N LYS A 355 -18.79 -30.54 -21.17
CA LYS A 355 -19.03 -31.91 -21.64
C LYS A 355 -20.22 -31.93 -22.59
N ASN A 356 -20.02 -32.35 -23.84
CA ASN A 356 -21.08 -32.37 -24.87
C ASN A 356 -21.77 -30.99 -25.05
N ALA A 357 -20.99 -29.92 -25.02
CA ALA A 357 -21.47 -28.53 -25.06
C ALA A 357 -22.35 -28.11 -23.86
N LEU A 358 -22.32 -28.85 -22.75
CA LEU A 358 -23.02 -28.51 -21.52
C LEU A 358 -22.02 -28.14 -20.43
N LEU A 359 -22.39 -27.17 -19.60
CA LEU A 359 -21.64 -26.80 -18.40
C LEU A 359 -21.53 -27.99 -17.45
N THR A 360 -20.36 -28.15 -16.84
CA THR A 360 -20.17 -29.16 -15.80
C THR A 360 -20.75 -28.68 -14.47
N GLU A 361 -20.99 -29.60 -13.55
CA GLU A 361 -21.46 -29.26 -12.20
C GLU A 361 -20.56 -28.23 -11.48
N GLN A 362 -19.25 -28.24 -11.74
CA GLN A 362 -18.32 -27.28 -11.15
C GLN A 362 -18.55 -25.85 -11.65
N GLN A 363 -18.97 -25.70 -12.90
CA GLN A 363 -19.21 -24.41 -13.54
C GLN A 363 -20.60 -23.82 -13.21
N ILE A 364 -21.53 -24.64 -12.76
CA ILE A 364 -22.90 -24.23 -12.40
C ILE A 364 -22.89 -23.75 -10.94
N PRO A 365 -23.29 -22.50 -10.61
CA PRO A 365 -23.36 -22.06 -9.21
C PRO A 365 -24.41 -22.87 -8.44
N ALA A 366 -24.06 -23.34 -7.25
CA ALA A 366 -25.00 -23.96 -6.32
C ALA A 366 -25.81 -22.86 -5.63
N ILE A 367 -27.16 -22.97 -5.69
CA ILE A 367 -28.07 -21.95 -5.14
C ILE A 367 -29.15 -22.66 -4.32
N GLN A 368 -29.15 -22.45 -3.00
CA GLN A 368 -30.03 -23.17 -2.08
C GLN A 368 -30.54 -22.26 -0.96
N ASN A 369 -31.74 -22.48 -0.47
CA ASN A 369 -32.32 -21.91 0.74
C ASN A 369 -32.25 -20.37 0.83
N ASN A 370 -32.14 -19.63 -0.27
CA ASN A 370 -32.15 -18.16 -0.22
C ASN A 370 -33.58 -17.65 -0.09
N ILE A 371 -33.89 -17.04 1.04
CA ILE A 371 -35.26 -16.63 1.38
C ILE A 371 -35.71 -15.51 0.42
N ALA A 372 -36.86 -15.72 -0.21
CA ALA A 372 -37.55 -14.79 -1.10
C ALA A 372 -36.76 -14.34 -2.36
N ALA A 373 -35.60 -14.94 -2.66
CA ALA A 373 -34.76 -14.52 -3.76
C ALA A 373 -35.27 -15.04 -5.11
N ARG A 374 -35.42 -14.15 -6.08
CA ARG A 374 -35.64 -14.46 -7.49
C ARG A 374 -34.25 -14.71 -8.13
N PHE A 375 -34.17 -15.81 -8.88
CA PHE A 375 -32.95 -16.17 -9.61
C PHE A 375 -33.16 -16.07 -11.12
N THR A 376 -32.15 -15.70 -11.88
CA THR A 376 -32.11 -15.81 -13.33
C THR A 376 -30.71 -16.13 -13.83
N ASN A 377 -30.61 -17.17 -14.62
CA ASN A 377 -29.50 -17.45 -15.51
C ASN A 377 -29.80 -16.81 -16.87
N PHE A 378 -28.94 -15.88 -17.28
CA PHE A 378 -29.08 -15.18 -18.55
C PHE A 378 -28.52 -15.93 -19.75
N ASP A 379 -27.80 -17.03 -19.53
CA ASP A 379 -27.22 -17.87 -20.58
C ASP A 379 -26.51 -17.09 -21.71
N LEU A 380 -25.68 -16.11 -21.30
CA LEU A 380 -25.00 -15.23 -22.26
C LEU A 380 -24.02 -15.99 -23.16
N SER A 381 -23.58 -17.19 -22.78
CA SER A 381 -22.74 -18.07 -23.62
C SER A 381 -23.41 -18.46 -24.93
N HIS A 382 -24.76 -18.59 -24.97
CA HIS A 382 -25.54 -18.92 -26.13
C HIS A 382 -26.26 -17.73 -26.78
N MET A 383 -26.02 -16.51 -26.24
CA MET A 383 -26.65 -15.29 -26.75
C MET A 383 -25.98 -14.81 -28.04
N ASN A 384 -26.76 -14.63 -29.10
CA ASN A 384 -26.26 -13.98 -30.32
C ASN A 384 -26.83 -12.55 -30.44
N PRO A 385 -26.14 -11.65 -31.17
CA PRO A 385 -26.57 -10.26 -31.31
C PRO A 385 -27.97 -10.05 -31.90
N ARG A 386 -28.47 -11.01 -32.67
CA ARG A 386 -29.84 -10.93 -33.25
C ARG A 386 -30.89 -11.19 -32.19
N ASP A 387 -30.61 -12.07 -31.24
CA ASP A 387 -31.53 -12.38 -30.15
C ASP A 387 -31.72 -11.19 -29.22
N LEU A 388 -30.67 -10.43 -28.98
CA LEU A 388 -30.74 -9.14 -28.28
C LEU A 388 -31.69 -8.15 -28.97
N LEU A 389 -31.60 -8.06 -30.31
CA LEU A 389 -32.44 -7.14 -31.08
C LEU A 389 -33.90 -7.60 -31.20
N THR A 390 -34.16 -8.89 -31.17
CA THR A 390 -35.48 -9.49 -31.40
C THR A 390 -36.21 -9.87 -30.12
N GLY A 391 -35.56 -9.78 -28.95
CA GLY A 391 -36.12 -10.20 -27.66
C GLY A 391 -36.38 -11.71 -27.57
N ARG A 392 -35.69 -12.53 -28.37
CA ARG A 392 -35.93 -13.98 -28.48
C ARG A 392 -34.95 -14.81 -27.64
N HIS A 393 -34.09 -14.20 -26.87
CA HIS A 393 -33.16 -14.94 -26.02
C HIS A 393 -33.88 -15.65 -24.89
N SER A 394 -33.53 -16.90 -24.69
CA SER A 394 -34.09 -17.74 -23.61
C SER A 394 -33.31 -17.49 -22.32
N ILE A 395 -34.04 -17.18 -21.25
CA ILE A 395 -33.52 -17.10 -19.89
C ILE A 395 -34.09 -18.24 -19.05
N ALA A 396 -33.32 -18.71 -18.06
CA ALA A 396 -33.77 -19.77 -17.16
C ALA A 396 -33.84 -19.23 -15.71
N SER A 397 -34.97 -19.46 -15.06
CA SER A 397 -35.20 -19.08 -13.66
C SER A 397 -35.47 -20.29 -12.76
N GLU A 398 -35.29 -21.50 -13.27
CA GLU A 398 -35.45 -22.72 -12.52
C GLU A 398 -34.23 -23.01 -11.63
N LEU A 399 -34.47 -23.34 -10.36
CA LEU A 399 -33.42 -23.63 -9.38
C LEU A 399 -32.98 -25.10 -9.37
N THR A 400 -33.80 -26.02 -9.90
CA THR A 400 -33.48 -27.46 -9.89
C THR A 400 -32.06 -27.81 -10.38
N PRO A 401 -31.55 -27.23 -11.48
CA PRO A 401 -30.16 -27.48 -11.90
C PRO A 401 -29.09 -26.95 -10.94
N HIS A 402 -29.48 -26.09 -10.00
CA HIS A 402 -28.63 -25.40 -9.05
C HIS A 402 -28.66 -26.02 -7.64
N GLU A 403 -29.45 -27.05 -7.42
CA GLU A 403 -29.53 -27.80 -6.15
C GLU A 403 -28.30 -28.72 -5.96
N ILE A 404 -27.13 -28.15 -6.06
CA ILE A 404 -25.84 -28.84 -6.00
C ILE A 404 -25.29 -28.74 -4.58
N LYS A 405 -24.92 -29.88 -3.98
CA LYS A 405 -24.26 -29.86 -2.67
C LYS A 405 -22.77 -29.60 -2.82
N ARG A 406 -22.31 -28.52 -2.27
CA ARG A 406 -20.87 -28.15 -2.21
C ARG A 406 -20.23 -28.53 -0.89
N VAL A 407 -18.93 -28.74 -0.92
CA VAL A 407 -18.12 -28.86 0.30
C VAL A 407 -17.90 -27.45 0.86
N GLN A 408 -18.10 -27.27 2.16
CA GLN A 408 -17.86 -25.98 2.82
C GLN A 408 -16.38 -25.60 2.73
N ILE A 409 -16.14 -24.33 2.45
CA ILE A 409 -14.79 -23.77 2.45
C ILE A 409 -14.28 -23.69 3.90
N PRO A 410 -13.05 -24.16 4.20
CA PRO A 410 -12.49 -24.09 5.54
C PRO A 410 -12.40 -22.67 6.07
N LYS A 411 -12.61 -22.49 7.39
CA LYS A 411 -12.41 -21.20 8.06
C LYS A 411 -10.95 -20.78 8.02
N VAL A 412 -10.72 -19.49 7.83
CA VAL A 412 -9.39 -18.91 8.00
C VAL A 412 -9.00 -18.93 9.48
N VAL A 413 -7.85 -19.51 9.77
CA VAL A 413 -7.25 -19.46 11.10
C VAL A 413 -5.89 -18.77 10.98
N LEU A 414 -5.79 -17.56 11.51
CA LEU A 414 -4.54 -16.83 11.48
C LEU A 414 -3.56 -17.44 12.50
N PRO A 415 -2.27 -17.58 12.13
CA PRO A 415 -1.26 -18.02 13.08
C PRO A 415 -1.06 -16.98 14.18
N PRO A 416 -0.58 -17.37 15.35
CA PRO A 416 -0.19 -16.41 16.38
C PRO A 416 0.92 -15.48 15.85
N PRO A 417 0.99 -14.22 16.33
CA PRO A 417 2.05 -13.31 15.93
C PRO A 417 3.44 -13.91 16.12
N LYS A 418 4.30 -13.79 15.13
CA LYS A 418 5.68 -14.24 15.21
C LYS A 418 6.46 -13.36 16.17
N SER A 419 7.39 -13.93 16.92
CA SER A 419 8.33 -13.14 17.72
C SER A 419 9.37 -12.48 16.81
N PRO A 420 9.89 -11.27 17.16
CA PRO A 420 10.98 -10.65 16.43
C PRO A 420 12.18 -11.60 16.28
N SER A 421 12.70 -11.72 15.05
CA SER A 421 13.93 -12.48 14.83
C SER A 421 15.13 -11.68 15.34
N LYS A 422 16.17 -12.37 15.84
CA LYS A 422 17.41 -11.69 16.29
C LYS A 422 18.08 -10.86 15.20
N ASN A 423 17.85 -11.18 13.93
CA ASN A 423 18.46 -10.49 12.78
C ASN A 423 17.65 -9.24 12.34
N ALA A 424 16.37 -9.12 12.70
CA ALA A 424 15.55 -7.97 12.36
C ALA A 424 16.01 -6.65 13.04
N SER A 425 16.81 -6.75 14.12
CA SER A 425 17.34 -5.59 14.82
C SER A 425 18.53 -4.91 14.11
N ASN A 426 19.18 -5.56 13.15
CA ASN A 426 20.41 -5.04 12.56
C ASN A 426 20.19 -3.80 11.65
N ALA A 427 19.12 -3.75 10.88
CA ALA A 427 18.82 -2.61 10.01
C ALA A 427 18.52 -1.33 10.80
N VAL A 428 17.82 -1.43 11.91
CA VAL A 428 17.46 -0.30 12.79
C VAL A 428 18.65 0.19 13.61
N LEU A 429 19.58 -0.70 14.00
CA LEU A 429 20.81 -0.34 14.72
C LEU A 429 21.68 0.63 13.93
N VAL A 430 21.57 0.65 12.61
CA VAL A 430 22.33 1.55 11.75
C VAL A 430 21.99 3.01 11.99
N TYR A 431 20.70 3.34 12.04
CA TYR A 431 20.26 4.72 12.28
C TYR A 431 20.70 5.24 13.66
N ARG A 432 20.83 4.35 14.63
CA ARG A 432 21.35 4.68 15.98
C ARG A 432 22.85 4.88 16.02
N THR A 433 23.58 4.38 15.02
CA THR A 433 25.02 4.60 14.89
C THR A 433 25.36 5.87 14.10
N ALA A 434 24.36 6.51 13.48
CA ALA A 434 24.54 7.81 12.83
C ALA A 434 24.97 8.87 13.84
N LYS A 435 25.95 9.65 13.48
CA LYS A 435 26.44 10.77 14.32
C LYS A 435 25.34 11.84 14.40
N GLN A 436 25.21 12.50 15.54
CA GLN A 436 24.17 13.51 15.73
C GLN A 436 24.49 14.83 15.02
N LYS A 437 25.78 15.13 14.83
CA LYS A 437 26.25 16.35 14.19
C LYS A 437 27.16 16.03 13.00
N LEU A 438 27.08 16.87 11.97
CA LEU A 438 27.92 16.73 10.78
C LEU A 438 29.40 16.88 11.12
N SER A 439 29.74 17.81 12.02
CA SER A 439 31.13 18.06 12.48
C SER A 439 31.82 16.80 13.03
N GLU A 440 31.07 15.87 13.62
CA GLU A 440 31.60 14.63 14.20
C GLU A 440 32.20 13.68 13.15
N TYR A 441 31.87 13.82 11.86
CA TYR A 441 32.49 13.04 10.78
C TYR A 441 33.92 13.49 10.45
N GLY A 442 34.32 14.71 10.90
CA GLY A 442 35.63 15.26 10.62
C GLY A 442 35.93 15.38 9.13
N LEU A 443 34.95 15.89 8.36
CA LEU A 443 35.07 16.08 6.92
C LEU A 443 35.82 17.39 6.57
N PHE A 444 35.73 18.40 7.44
CA PHE A 444 36.22 19.74 7.13
C PHE A 444 37.08 20.29 8.26
N LYS A 445 38.03 21.19 7.90
CA LYS A 445 38.87 21.95 8.80
C LYS A 445 38.22 23.30 9.08
N GLY A 446 38.46 23.84 10.28
CA GLY A 446 37.90 25.14 10.64
C GLY A 446 36.38 25.14 10.75
N THR A 447 35.73 26.17 10.20
CA THR A 447 34.27 26.23 10.09
C THR A 447 33.78 25.23 9.05
N ILE A 448 32.90 24.33 9.45
CA ILE A 448 32.47 23.26 8.53
C ILE A 448 31.72 23.80 7.31
N ALA A 449 31.14 25.00 7.40
CA ALA A 449 30.45 25.68 6.29
C ALA A 449 31.40 26.12 5.16
N ASP A 450 32.71 26.33 5.47
CA ASP A 450 33.70 26.73 4.47
C ASP A 450 34.10 25.55 3.55
N HIS A 451 33.66 24.34 3.87
CA HIS A 451 33.95 23.11 3.12
C HIS A 451 35.45 22.91 2.82
N LEU A 452 36.35 23.38 3.70
CA LEU A 452 37.78 23.15 3.57
C LEU A 452 38.12 21.70 3.91
N PRO A 453 38.56 20.87 2.95
CA PRO A 453 38.74 19.44 3.19
C PRO A 453 39.74 19.15 4.33
N ALA A 454 39.36 18.22 5.21
CA ALA A 454 40.28 17.63 6.18
C ALA A 454 41.23 16.62 5.51
N GLU A 455 42.14 16.05 6.27
CA GLU A 455 43.03 14.99 5.79
C GLU A 455 42.22 13.77 5.32
N HIS A 456 42.62 13.17 4.21
CA HIS A 456 41.94 12.06 3.55
C HIS A 456 40.51 12.37 3.06
N VAL A 457 40.16 13.65 2.91
CA VAL A 457 38.89 14.11 2.32
C VAL A 457 39.20 14.75 0.96
N TYR A 458 38.54 14.27 -0.07
CA TYR A 458 38.79 14.65 -1.46
C TYR A 458 37.51 15.23 -2.07
N PRO A 459 37.55 16.46 -2.62
CA PRO A 459 36.43 16.98 -3.40
C PRO A 459 36.31 16.22 -4.73
N TYR A 460 35.11 16.13 -5.26
CA TYR A 460 34.85 15.58 -6.59
C TYR A 460 33.68 16.27 -7.27
N GLU A 461 33.70 16.28 -8.60
CA GLU A 461 32.62 16.77 -9.42
C GLU A 461 32.11 15.67 -10.35
N LEU A 462 30.92 15.88 -10.90
CA LEU A 462 30.30 14.96 -11.85
C LEU A 462 30.20 15.63 -13.21
N ASN A 463 30.55 14.90 -14.28
CA ASN A 463 30.39 15.36 -15.68
C ASN A 463 28.92 15.63 -16.02
N THR A 464 28.00 14.84 -15.44
CA THR A 464 26.54 14.97 -15.62
C THR A 464 25.84 15.02 -14.25
N PRO A 465 25.84 16.17 -13.57
CA PRO A 465 25.16 16.31 -12.28
C PRO A 465 23.64 16.30 -12.47
N LEU A 466 22.93 15.60 -11.58
CA LEU A 466 21.47 15.63 -11.53
C LEU A 466 20.97 17.04 -11.19
N PHE A 467 20.00 17.55 -11.94
CA PHE A 467 19.30 18.79 -11.62
C PHE A 467 18.52 18.63 -10.30
N SER A 468 18.57 19.63 -9.43
CA SER A 468 17.85 19.67 -8.16
C SER A 468 17.40 21.10 -7.88
N ASP A 469 16.37 21.54 -8.60
CA ASP A 469 15.68 22.82 -8.40
C ASP A 469 16.62 24.04 -8.20
N TYR A 470 17.67 24.12 -9.01
CA TYR A 470 18.72 25.15 -8.97
C TYR A 470 19.64 25.13 -7.74
N ALA A 471 19.55 24.13 -6.87
CA ALA A 471 20.50 23.98 -5.77
C ALA A 471 21.92 23.69 -6.27
N SER A 472 22.92 24.39 -5.76
CA SER A 472 24.33 24.05 -5.90
C SER A 472 24.67 22.81 -5.07
N LYS A 473 25.77 22.15 -5.39
CA LYS A 473 26.15 20.90 -4.73
C LYS A 473 27.65 20.82 -4.50
N HIS A 474 28.08 20.68 -3.24
CA HIS A 474 29.46 20.41 -2.85
C HIS A 474 29.60 18.93 -2.49
N ARG A 475 30.58 18.23 -3.07
CA ARG A 475 30.73 16.78 -2.95
C ARG A 475 32.14 16.41 -2.49
N PHE A 476 32.20 15.45 -1.55
CA PHE A 476 33.47 14.96 -1.02
C PHE A 476 33.40 13.48 -0.70
N PHE A 477 34.56 12.78 -0.85
CA PHE A 477 34.71 11.49 -0.17
C PHE A 477 35.76 11.58 0.92
N LYS A 478 35.51 10.94 2.04
CA LYS A 478 36.50 10.65 3.07
C LYS A 478 36.88 9.19 3.00
N ILE A 479 38.15 8.91 2.71
CA ILE A 479 38.66 7.54 2.61
C ILE A 479 39.43 7.24 3.90
N PRO A 480 39.22 6.07 4.55
CA PRO A 480 39.99 5.71 5.74
C PRO A 480 41.48 5.67 5.44
N GLU A 481 42.28 6.07 6.42
CA GLU A 481 43.75 6.06 6.34
C GLU A 481 44.28 4.68 5.89
N GLY A 482 45.26 4.71 4.98
CA GLY A 482 45.87 3.48 4.43
C GLY A 482 44.99 2.66 3.52
N LYS A 483 43.74 3.07 3.22
CA LYS A 483 42.82 2.40 2.29
C LYS A 483 42.83 3.09 0.93
N GLN A 484 42.42 2.32 -0.11
CA GLN A 484 42.35 2.81 -1.48
C GLN A 484 41.01 2.45 -2.10
N ILE A 485 40.55 3.33 -2.99
CA ILE A 485 39.43 3.08 -3.89
C ILE A 485 39.91 2.12 -4.99
N ARG A 486 39.12 1.10 -5.30
CA ARG A 486 39.38 0.22 -6.44
C ARG A 486 38.52 0.65 -7.62
N TYR A 487 39.16 0.73 -8.78
CA TYR A 487 38.54 1.11 -10.03
C TYR A 487 38.31 -0.12 -10.90
N SER A 488 37.12 -0.24 -11.50
CA SER A 488 36.79 -1.22 -12.52
C SER A 488 36.38 -0.49 -13.80
N LYS A 489 36.86 -0.95 -14.95
CA LYS A 489 36.47 -0.39 -16.27
C LYS A 489 34.98 -0.55 -16.58
N GLU A 490 34.31 -1.50 -15.94
CA GLU A 490 32.97 -1.97 -16.29
C GLU A 490 31.87 -1.55 -15.31
N GLY A 491 32.16 -0.70 -14.30
CA GLY A 491 31.11 -0.45 -13.33
C GLY A 491 31.37 0.61 -12.25
N THR A 492 30.71 0.44 -11.17
CA THR A 492 30.75 1.29 -9.98
C THR A 492 32.13 1.24 -9.32
N ILE A 493 32.56 2.38 -8.80
CA ILE A 493 33.74 2.47 -7.95
C ILE A 493 33.54 1.66 -6.66
N GLN A 494 34.53 0.84 -6.32
CA GLN A 494 34.52 0.08 -5.06
C GLN A 494 35.21 0.87 -3.96
N PHE A 495 34.42 1.35 -3.03
CA PHE A 495 34.88 2.08 -1.85
C PHE A 495 35.19 1.12 -0.69
N PRO A 496 36.28 1.33 0.07
CA PRO A 496 36.59 0.54 1.25
C PRO A 496 35.58 0.78 2.39
N ILE A 497 35.43 -0.22 3.29
CA ILE A 497 34.63 -0.07 4.53
C ILE A 497 35.16 1.12 5.31
N GLY A 498 34.25 1.94 5.85
CA GLY A 498 34.54 3.17 6.55
C GLY A 498 34.56 4.43 5.68
N THR A 499 34.37 4.30 4.35
CA THR A 499 34.23 5.45 3.47
C THR A 499 32.98 6.26 3.81
N VAL A 500 33.14 7.58 3.78
CA VAL A 500 32.03 8.54 3.89
C VAL A 500 31.95 9.35 2.59
N ILE A 501 30.78 9.39 1.97
CA ILE A 501 30.50 10.30 0.86
C ILE A 501 29.58 11.39 1.40
N SER A 502 29.91 12.65 1.13
CA SER A 502 29.07 13.77 1.51
C SER A 502 28.66 14.59 0.30
N LYS A 503 27.41 15.08 0.32
CA LYS A 503 26.85 15.97 -0.68
C LYS A 503 26.05 17.06 0.02
N THR A 504 26.57 18.28 0.02
CA THR A 504 25.87 19.46 0.55
C THR A 504 25.06 20.13 -0.54
N PHE A 505 23.81 20.42 -0.27
CA PHE A 505 22.92 21.21 -1.12
C PHE A 505 22.80 22.61 -0.56
N ALA A 506 22.99 23.62 -1.42
CA ALA A 506 22.91 25.01 -1.06
C ALA A 506 22.18 25.82 -2.14
N TYR A 507 21.69 26.99 -1.79
CA TYR A 507 21.14 27.94 -2.74
C TYR A 507 21.99 29.19 -2.78
N PRO A 508 22.45 29.62 -3.95
CA PRO A 508 23.09 30.94 -4.11
C PRO A 508 22.14 32.04 -3.62
N ILE A 509 22.64 33.02 -2.90
CA ILE A 509 21.81 34.18 -2.51
C ILE A 509 21.42 34.96 -3.76
N ASP A 510 22.40 35.18 -4.65
CA ASP A 510 22.22 35.85 -5.93
C ASP A 510 23.04 35.15 -7.03
N MET A 511 22.37 34.57 -8.04
CA MET A 511 23.05 33.91 -9.16
C MET A 511 23.75 34.91 -10.12
N THR A 512 23.41 36.18 -10.04
CA THR A 512 24.07 37.25 -10.82
C THR A 512 25.31 37.81 -10.14
N ASP A 513 25.43 37.59 -8.82
CA ASP A 513 26.56 38.02 -8.02
C ASP A 513 27.05 36.91 -7.05
N PRO A 514 27.90 36.00 -7.50
CA PRO A 514 28.42 34.90 -6.67
C PRO A 514 29.16 35.34 -5.40
N SER A 515 29.60 36.61 -5.30
CA SER A 515 30.30 37.12 -4.13
C SER A 515 29.42 37.19 -2.88
N GLN A 516 28.10 37.17 -3.04
CA GLN A 516 27.16 37.16 -1.93
C GLN A 516 27.06 35.79 -1.24
N GLY A 517 27.69 34.75 -1.83
CA GLY A 517 27.73 33.42 -1.25
C GLY A 517 26.45 32.64 -1.42
N GLU A 518 26.28 31.63 -0.59
CA GLU A 518 25.15 30.70 -0.65
C GLU A 518 24.66 30.34 0.75
N ARG A 519 23.41 29.90 0.83
CA ARG A 519 22.78 29.34 2.04
C ARG A 519 22.83 27.82 1.95
N LEU A 520 23.54 27.16 2.87
CA LEU A 520 23.56 25.70 2.99
C LEU A 520 22.24 25.22 3.59
N LEU A 521 21.67 24.20 3.01
CA LEU A 521 20.38 23.66 3.44
C LEU A 521 20.51 22.32 4.12
N GLU A 522 21.07 21.34 3.41
CA GLU A 522 21.31 19.98 3.92
C GLU A 522 22.65 19.43 3.45
N THR A 523 23.22 18.55 4.25
CA THR A 523 24.31 17.66 3.82
C THR A 523 23.86 16.22 3.93
N ARG A 524 23.83 15.51 2.81
CA ARG A 524 23.59 14.06 2.79
C ARG A 524 24.89 13.33 3.00
N ILE A 525 24.88 12.36 3.90
CA ILE A 525 25.99 11.47 4.19
C ILE A 525 25.61 10.07 3.72
N GLU A 526 26.46 9.45 2.90
CA GLU A 526 26.43 8.03 2.62
C GLU A 526 27.64 7.38 3.29
N PHE A 527 27.42 6.33 4.08
CA PHE A 527 28.44 5.69 4.88
C PHE A 527 28.57 4.21 4.55
N ARG A 528 29.80 3.73 4.27
CA ARG A 528 30.10 2.33 3.93
C ARG A 528 30.44 1.53 5.17
N ARG A 529 29.60 0.53 5.49
CA ARG A 529 29.86 -0.48 6.51
C ARG A 529 30.16 -1.85 5.88
N ASP A 530 30.45 -2.85 6.72
CA ASP A 530 30.62 -4.24 6.31
C ASP A 530 29.33 -4.87 5.75
N ASP A 531 28.17 -4.45 6.29
CA ASP A 531 26.83 -4.92 5.92
C ASP A 531 26.16 -4.07 4.81
N GLY A 532 26.78 -3.02 4.30
CA GLY A 532 26.25 -2.21 3.20
C GLY A 532 26.56 -0.73 3.25
N TRP A 533 25.80 0.02 2.46
CA TRP A 533 25.78 1.47 2.47
C TRP A 533 24.53 1.97 3.18
N PHE A 534 24.63 3.14 3.80
CA PHE A 534 23.53 3.80 4.51
C PHE A 534 23.56 5.29 4.25
N GLY A 535 22.37 5.90 4.15
CA GLY A 535 22.22 7.32 3.82
C GLY A 535 21.48 8.08 4.91
N PHE A 536 21.95 9.30 5.21
CA PHE A 536 21.37 10.20 6.21
C PHE A 536 21.40 11.65 5.72
N SER A 537 20.37 12.43 6.09
CA SER A 537 20.35 13.87 5.86
C SER A 537 20.63 14.63 7.16
N TYR A 538 21.43 15.70 7.04
CA TYR A 538 21.77 16.63 8.11
C TYR A 538 21.30 18.01 7.72
N LEU A 539 20.52 18.67 8.58
CA LEU A 539 20.00 20.01 8.37
C LEU A 539 20.96 21.06 8.94
N TRP A 540 21.32 22.03 8.11
CA TRP A 540 22.08 23.20 8.55
C TRP A 540 21.22 24.13 9.41
N ASN A 541 21.80 24.62 10.52
CA ASN A 541 21.18 25.65 11.34
C ASN A 541 21.17 27.00 10.60
N GLU A 542 20.34 27.94 11.05
CA GLU A 542 20.23 29.26 10.43
C GLU A 542 21.56 30.05 10.48
N GLN A 543 22.40 29.83 11.51
CA GLN A 543 23.69 30.47 11.68
C GLN A 543 24.77 29.87 10.78
N GLN A 544 24.48 28.82 10.03
CA GLN A 544 25.41 28.12 9.13
C GLN A 544 26.69 27.63 9.85
N THR A 545 26.54 27.21 11.10
CA THR A 545 27.68 26.78 11.94
C THR A 545 27.74 25.28 12.18
N GLU A 546 26.61 24.59 12.07
CA GLU A 546 26.47 23.15 12.29
C GLU A 546 25.29 22.60 11.53
N ALA A 547 25.36 21.30 11.16
CA ALA A 547 24.25 20.58 10.66
C ALA A 547 23.93 19.37 11.55
N THR A 548 22.64 19.14 11.84
CA THR A 548 22.16 18.10 12.74
C THR A 548 21.38 17.02 12.00
N LEU A 549 21.45 15.79 12.50
CA LEU A 549 20.77 14.63 11.92
C LEU A 549 19.25 14.85 11.82
N ALA A 550 18.70 14.61 10.63
CA ALA A 550 17.29 14.80 10.32
C ALA A 550 16.67 13.51 9.74
N LEU A 551 16.53 12.46 10.56
CA LEU A 551 15.99 11.17 10.12
C LEU A 551 14.61 11.27 9.46
N GLY A 552 13.74 12.11 9.99
CA GLY A 552 12.37 12.32 9.47
C GLY A 552 12.30 13.23 8.24
N GLY A 553 13.43 13.77 7.76
CA GLY A 553 13.46 14.80 6.72
C GLY A 553 13.02 16.18 7.20
N SER A 554 12.83 17.11 6.29
CA SER A 554 12.36 18.49 6.59
C SER A 554 11.86 19.21 5.34
N GLU A 555 11.29 20.39 5.53
CA GLU A 555 11.01 21.38 4.49
C GLU A 555 11.69 22.71 4.83
N ILE A 556 12.26 23.35 3.83
CA ILE A 556 12.95 24.62 3.99
C ILE A 556 12.46 25.59 2.93
N ASP A 557 11.84 26.68 3.34
CA ASP A 557 11.52 27.75 2.40
C ASP A 557 12.80 28.48 2.00
N VAL A 558 13.06 28.58 0.70
CA VAL A 558 14.23 29.23 0.11
C VAL A 558 13.80 30.27 -0.89
N SER A 559 14.58 31.35 -0.98
CA SER A 559 14.44 32.37 -2.02
C SER A 559 15.82 32.79 -2.50
N TRP A 560 15.95 33.11 -3.79
CA TRP A 560 17.20 33.54 -4.42
C TRP A 560 16.90 34.48 -5.58
N ILE A 561 17.91 35.28 -5.97
CA ILE A 561 17.89 36.02 -7.21
C ILE A 561 18.41 35.10 -8.33
N HIS A 562 17.60 34.90 -9.36
CA HIS A 562 17.94 34.01 -10.47
C HIS A 562 18.79 34.75 -11.53
N THR A 563 19.36 34.01 -12.49
CA THR A 563 20.22 34.55 -13.57
C THR A 563 19.57 35.65 -14.41
N ASP A 564 18.23 35.73 -14.40
CA ASP A 564 17.46 36.79 -15.05
C ASP A 564 17.20 38.02 -14.16
N GLY A 565 17.85 38.10 -12.99
CA GLY A 565 17.70 39.16 -12.01
C GLY A 565 16.39 39.16 -11.22
N LYS A 566 15.54 38.15 -11.40
CA LYS A 566 14.24 38.04 -10.71
C LYS A 566 14.37 37.19 -9.46
N GLN A 567 13.68 37.61 -8.39
CA GLN A 567 13.55 36.81 -7.19
C GLN A 567 12.66 35.59 -7.46
N ARG A 568 13.11 34.43 -7.03
CA ARG A 568 12.37 33.17 -7.06
C ARG A 568 12.33 32.56 -5.67
N SER A 569 11.36 31.69 -5.44
CA SER A 569 11.23 30.95 -4.19
C SER A 569 10.88 29.50 -4.48
N ASN A 570 11.27 28.63 -3.58
CA ASN A 570 10.94 27.21 -3.61
C ASN A 570 10.78 26.71 -2.16
N ARG A 571 9.98 25.67 -1.98
CA ARG A 571 9.95 24.91 -0.74
C ARG A 571 10.79 23.65 -0.94
N TYR A 572 12.06 23.76 -0.56
CA TYR A 572 13.05 22.71 -0.71
C TYR A 572 12.72 21.52 0.20
N GLN A 573 12.80 20.32 -0.36
CA GLN A 573 12.44 19.08 0.29
C GLN A 573 13.69 18.32 0.75
N VAL A 574 13.87 18.16 2.05
CA VAL A 574 14.88 17.27 2.61
C VAL A 574 14.29 15.89 2.78
N PRO A 575 14.82 14.84 2.12
CA PRO A 575 14.27 13.49 2.23
C PRO A 575 14.47 12.91 3.64
N ASN A 576 13.53 12.07 4.07
CA ASN A 576 13.75 11.22 5.23
C ASN A 576 14.69 10.04 4.88
N ALA A 577 15.20 9.33 5.88
CA ALA A 577 16.18 8.27 5.68
C ALA A 577 15.63 7.10 4.81
N ASN A 578 14.33 6.79 4.89
CA ASN A 578 13.71 5.75 4.05
C ASN A 578 13.62 6.18 2.58
N GLN A 579 13.37 7.47 2.32
CA GLN A 579 13.30 8.00 0.96
C GLN A 579 14.64 7.98 0.21
N CYS A 580 15.75 7.87 0.91
CA CYS A 580 17.06 7.67 0.27
C CYS A 580 17.07 6.38 -0.57
N LEU A 581 16.40 5.32 -0.10
CA LEU A 581 16.28 4.04 -0.82
C LEU A 581 15.56 4.18 -2.16
N ASN A 582 14.59 5.08 -2.30
CA ASN A 582 13.82 5.26 -3.55
C ASN A 582 14.72 5.56 -4.76
N CYS A 583 15.85 6.24 -4.54
CA CYS A 583 16.81 6.54 -5.60
C CYS A 583 18.06 5.65 -5.56
N HIS A 584 18.51 5.26 -4.34
CA HIS A 584 19.78 4.56 -4.12
C HIS A 584 19.65 3.03 -4.06
N GLN A 585 18.54 2.45 -4.47
CA GLN A 585 18.33 1.01 -4.44
C GLN A 585 18.76 0.36 -5.76
N GLN A 586 19.57 -0.70 -5.66
CA GLN A 586 19.88 -1.62 -6.75
C GLN A 586 19.66 -3.06 -6.26
N GLY A 587 18.61 -3.71 -6.72
CA GLY A 587 18.11 -4.94 -6.09
C GLY A 587 17.68 -4.65 -4.64
N ASP A 588 18.16 -5.43 -3.69
CA ASP A 588 17.88 -5.24 -2.26
C ASP A 588 18.98 -4.42 -1.54
N GLN A 589 19.90 -3.79 -2.27
CA GLN A 589 21.03 -3.08 -1.69
C GLN A 589 20.96 -1.58 -1.95
N PHE A 590 21.33 -0.80 -0.91
CA PHE A 590 21.63 0.61 -1.06
C PHE A 590 22.99 0.78 -1.77
N VAL A 591 23.05 1.63 -2.79
CA VAL A 591 24.29 1.93 -3.54
C VAL A 591 24.45 3.43 -3.74
N PRO A 592 25.68 3.98 -3.67
CA PRO A 592 25.94 5.36 -4.05
C PRO A 592 25.59 5.60 -5.52
N LEU A 593 24.89 6.69 -5.81
CA LEU A 593 24.62 7.14 -7.16
C LEU A 593 25.55 8.30 -7.55
N GLY A 594 26.05 8.26 -8.77
CA GLY A 594 26.87 9.35 -9.32
C GLY A 594 28.37 9.05 -9.38
N PRO A 595 29.05 8.61 -8.31
CA PRO A 595 30.47 8.30 -8.40
C PRO A 595 30.72 6.99 -9.14
N VAL A 596 30.52 7.02 -10.47
CA VAL A 596 30.99 5.98 -11.40
C VAL A 596 32.14 6.56 -12.20
N ALA A 597 33.11 5.74 -12.56
CA ALA A 597 34.34 6.20 -13.15
C ALA A 597 34.17 7.08 -14.40
N ALA A 598 33.17 6.77 -15.24
CA ALA A 598 32.87 7.57 -16.43
C ALA A 598 32.23 8.95 -16.12
N ASN A 599 31.76 9.18 -14.91
CA ASN A 599 31.04 10.40 -14.50
C ASN A 599 31.85 11.30 -13.53
N LEU A 600 33.00 10.84 -13.06
CA LEU A 600 33.87 11.67 -12.19
C LEU A 600 34.75 12.58 -13.02
N ASN A 601 34.89 13.81 -12.55
CA ASN A 601 35.80 14.82 -13.07
C ASN A 601 36.80 15.23 -11.98
#